data_69e52eae800b4e2cd89e64a3a73e81b9
#
_entry.id   69e52eae800b4e2cd89e64a3a73e81b9
#
_cell.length_a   1.000
_cell.length_b   1.000
_cell.length_c   1.000
_cell.angle_alpha   90.00
_cell.angle_beta   90.00
_cell.angle_gamma   90.00
#
_symmetry.space_group_name_H-M   'P 1'
#
loop_
_entity.id
_entity.type
_entity.pdbx_description
1 polymer ?
#
loop_
_entity_poly.entity_id
_entity_poly.type
_entity_poly.pdbx_seq_one_letter_code
_entity_poly.pdbx_strand_id
1 'polypeptide(L)'
;MHSTFSTDSKVSPEILLDTAIKRGLKSITITDHMDCEWPADPTQYIFDEKEYFDKLGRLREEYKDRIELNIGMEFGFRNEEDVVDKIDKRWAELKVLPFDFIIGSTHLYDHGDPYYPDFWEGHQAYRRLMEFYEATLFNVEHYDGYDICGHLDYAARYVPKDVHIEPTRFLNIIEVILKKIIESGRGLEINTKNLNKGFSMPNPNPMILKMYRAMGGEIITVGSDAHRAEFVGGCFDKAREILLDCGFKYYTVFKARKPEFFEL
;
A
#
# COMPACT_ATOMS: atom_id res chain seq x y z
N MET A 1 -0.49 7.42 -3.13
CA MET A 1 -0.93 8.64 -2.41
C MET A 1 -2.42 8.88 -2.67
N HIS A 2 -3.10 9.57 -1.75
CA HIS A 2 -4.55 9.64 -1.69
C HIS A 2 -5.06 11.05 -1.92
N SER A 3 -6.11 11.16 -2.72
CA SER A 3 -6.79 12.41 -3.03
C SER A 3 -8.14 12.52 -2.31
N THR A 4 -8.94 13.51 -2.68
CA THR A 4 -10.32 13.66 -2.19
C THR A 4 -11.27 12.52 -2.61
N PHE A 5 -10.82 11.55 -3.38
CA PHE A 5 -11.56 10.32 -3.65
C PHE A 5 -11.44 9.31 -2.49
N SER A 6 -10.43 9.44 -1.63
CA SER A 6 -10.36 8.73 -0.34
C SER A 6 -10.97 9.59 0.77
N THR A 7 -11.87 9.04 1.55
CA THR A 7 -12.63 9.81 2.58
C THR A 7 -11.76 10.38 3.70
N ASP A 8 -10.58 9.82 3.92
CA ASP A 8 -9.60 10.27 4.91
C ASP A 8 -8.57 11.27 4.36
N SER A 9 -8.67 11.64 3.06
CA SER A 9 -7.87 12.71 2.45
C SER A 9 -8.72 13.92 2.07
N LYS A 10 -8.15 15.13 2.28
CA LYS A 10 -8.75 16.40 1.87
C LYS A 10 -7.97 17.11 0.77
N VAL A 11 -7.01 16.40 0.17
CA VAL A 11 -6.11 16.98 -0.84
C VAL A 11 -6.65 16.67 -2.22
N SER A 12 -6.94 17.70 -3.02
CA SER A 12 -7.38 17.46 -4.38
C SER A 12 -6.26 16.89 -5.26
N PRO A 13 -6.59 16.13 -6.32
CA PRO A 13 -5.59 15.60 -7.24
C PRO A 13 -4.66 16.68 -7.82
N GLU A 14 -5.20 17.89 -8.11
CA GLU A 14 -4.40 19.02 -8.59
C GLU A 14 -3.34 19.45 -7.59
N ILE A 15 -3.69 19.54 -6.30
CA ILE A 15 -2.74 19.91 -5.25
C ILE A 15 -1.64 18.84 -5.12
N LEU A 16 -1.97 17.55 -5.26
CA LEU A 16 -0.98 16.47 -5.28
C LEU A 16 0.00 16.65 -6.44
N LEU A 17 -0.51 16.91 -7.67
CA LEU A 17 0.29 17.13 -8.88
C LEU A 17 1.20 18.35 -8.75
N ASP A 18 0.65 19.50 -8.35
CA ASP A 18 1.42 20.73 -8.18
C ASP A 18 2.50 20.60 -7.09
N THR A 19 2.20 19.86 -6.01
CA THR A 19 3.18 19.60 -4.96
C THR A 19 4.28 18.67 -5.44
N ALA A 20 3.94 17.63 -6.20
CA ALA A 20 4.90 16.72 -6.79
C ALA A 20 5.86 17.44 -7.75
N ILE A 21 5.33 18.33 -8.60
CA ILE A 21 6.12 19.17 -9.51
C ILE A 21 7.08 20.07 -8.72
N LYS A 22 6.59 20.75 -7.68
CA LYS A 22 7.42 21.62 -6.80
C LYS A 22 8.55 20.85 -6.13
N ARG A 23 8.34 19.54 -5.87
CA ARG A 23 9.35 18.65 -5.29
C ARG A 23 10.26 17.98 -6.33
N GLY A 24 10.08 18.28 -7.61
CA GLY A 24 10.91 17.76 -8.69
C GLY A 24 10.63 16.32 -9.08
N LEU A 25 9.49 15.75 -8.64
CA LEU A 25 9.09 14.41 -9.06
C LEU A 25 8.74 14.42 -10.55
N LYS A 26 9.09 13.34 -11.26
CA LYS A 26 8.85 13.18 -12.69
C LYS A 26 7.54 12.46 -12.99
N SER A 27 7.13 11.60 -12.09
CA SER A 27 5.86 10.86 -12.16
C SER A 27 5.27 10.67 -10.77
N ILE A 28 3.96 10.56 -10.71
CA ILE A 28 3.22 10.12 -9.51
C ILE A 28 2.12 9.16 -9.90
N THR A 29 1.78 8.28 -8.98
CA THR A 29 0.56 7.46 -9.06
C THR A 29 -0.39 7.88 -7.95
N ILE A 30 -1.62 8.25 -8.29
CA ILE A 30 -2.71 8.44 -7.33
C ILE A 30 -3.36 7.08 -7.13
N THR A 31 -3.48 6.63 -5.88
CA THR A 31 -3.93 5.29 -5.49
C THR A 31 -4.94 5.41 -4.36
N ASP A 32 -6.10 6.02 -4.67
CA ASP A 32 -7.14 6.20 -3.67
C ASP A 32 -7.66 4.86 -3.16
N HIS A 33 -8.18 4.87 -1.92
CA HIS A 33 -8.70 3.69 -1.25
C HIS A 33 -9.94 3.11 -1.94
N MET A 34 -9.97 1.78 -2.01
CA MET A 34 -11.13 0.98 -2.34
C MET A 34 -11.23 -0.16 -1.31
N ASP A 35 -11.74 0.16 -0.12
CA ASP A 35 -11.92 -0.77 0.99
C ASP A 35 -13.42 -1.07 1.15
N CYS A 36 -13.87 -2.09 0.42
CA CYS A 36 -15.27 -2.49 0.41
C CYS A 36 -15.69 -3.14 1.73
N GLU A 37 -16.99 -3.04 2.07
CA GLU A 37 -17.56 -3.65 3.27
C GLU A 37 -16.87 -3.14 4.56
N TRP A 38 -16.55 -1.86 4.62
CA TRP A 38 -16.01 -1.26 5.85
C TRP A 38 -16.99 -1.42 7.01
N PRO A 39 -16.57 -1.90 8.19
CA PRO A 39 -17.51 -2.33 9.23
C PRO A 39 -18.49 -1.25 9.75
N ALA A 40 -18.03 0.00 9.86
CA ALA A 40 -18.83 1.11 10.34
C ALA A 40 -19.78 1.67 9.26
N ASP A 41 -19.29 1.71 8.01
CA ASP A 41 -20.04 2.20 6.85
C ASP A 41 -19.48 1.53 5.57
N PRO A 42 -20.19 0.57 4.97
CA PRO A 42 -19.71 -0.15 3.78
C PRO A 42 -19.39 0.74 2.58
N THR A 43 -19.79 2.01 2.60
CA THR A 43 -19.55 2.97 1.51
C THR A 43 -18.42 3.95 1.80
N GLN A 44 -17.81 3.88 2.98
CA GLN A 44 -16.88 4.89 3.47
C GLN A 44 -15.62 5.04 2.61
N TYR A 45 -15.02 3.94 2.16
CA TYR A 45 -13.76 3.94 1.41
C TYR A 45 -13.95 3.38 0.00
N ILE A 46 -14.99 3.85 -0.69
CA ILE A 46 -15.23 3.52 -2.09
C ILE A 46 -15.41 4.80 -2.91
N PHE A 47 -14.93 4.79 -4.13
CA PHE A 47 -15.14 5.88 -5.08
C PHE A 47 -15.92 5.37 -6.30
N ASP A 48 -16.57 6.29 -7.04
CA ASP A 48 -17.15 6.01 -8.36
C ASP A 48 -16.03 5.94 -9.40
N GLU A 49 -15.84 4.78 -10.03
CA GLU A 49 -14.76 4.54 -10.98
C GLU A 49 -14.85 5.44 -12.20
N LYS A 50 -16.07 5.68 -12.68
CA LYS A 50 -16.25 6.52 -13.85
C LYS A 50 -15.83 7.95 -13.54
N GLU A 51 -16.26 8.52 -12.42
CA GLU A 51 -15.85 9.86 -11.99
C GLU A 51 -14.34 9.91 -11.76
N TYR A 52 -13.76 8.87 -11.15
CA TYR A 52 -12.32 8.76 -10.91
C TYR A 52 -11.51 8.82 -12.20
N PHE A 53 -11.81 7.94 -13.16
CA PHE A 53 -11.14 7.91 -14.45
C PHE A 53 -11.38 9.19 -15.27
N ASP A 54 -12.60 9.73 -15.28
CA ASP A 54 -12.93 10.98 -15.97
C ASP A 54 -12.14 12.17 -15.40
N LYS A 55 -11.99 12.25 -14.08
CA LYS A 55 -11.24 13.33 -13.42
C LYS A 55 -9.74 13.18 -13.63
N LEU A 56 -9.17 12.03 -13.29
CA LEU A 56 -7.73 11.82 -13.40
C LEU A 56 -7.26 11.76 -14.84
N GLY A 57 -8.08 11.25 -15.77
CA GLY A 57 -7.78 11.25 -17.20
C GLY A 57 -7.67 12.65 -17.77
N ARG A 58 -8.56 13.58 -17.39
CA ARG A 58 -8.45 15.00 -17.75
C ARG A 58 -7.19 15.64 -17.19
N LEU A 59 -6.88 15.38 -15.93
CA LEU A 59 -5.66 15.90 -15.30
C LEU A 59 -4.39 15.33 -15.94
N ARG A 60 -4.38 14.06 -16.32
CA ARG A 60 -3.27 13.44 -17.06
C ARG A 60 -2.95 14.24 -18.34
N GLU A 61 -3.96 14.58 -19.13
CA GLU A 61 -3.76 15.38 -20.34
C GLU A 61 -3.34 16.83 -20.05
N GLU A 62 -3.94 17.46 -19.03
CA GLU A 62 -3.62 18.84 -18.65
C GLU A 62 -2.18 18.98 -18.13
N TYR A 63 -1.68 17.98 -17.40
CA TYR A 63 -0.36 18.03 -16.75
C TYR A 63 0.76 17.32 -17.53
N LYS A 64 0.48 16.68 -18.65
CA LYS A 64 1.40 15.80 -19.39
C LYS A 64 2.78 16.37 -19.73
N ASP A 65 2.85 17.68 -19.95
CA ASP A 65 4.13 18.36 -20.26
C ASP A 65 4.93 18.75 -19.00
N ARG A 66 4.36 18.54 -17.81
CA ARG A 66 4.95 18.94 -16.52
C ARG A 66 5.28 17.75 -15.63
N ILE A 67 4.42 16.75 -15.59
CA ILE A 67 4.57 15.56 -14.77
C ILE A 67 3.73 14.41 -15.35
N GLU A 68 4.23 13.19 -15.24
CA GLU A 68 3.48 12.01 -15.62
C GLU A 68 2.53 11.60 -14.48
N LEU A 69 1.23 11.50 -14.77
CA LEU A 69 0.23 10.99 -13.85
C LEU A 69 -0.16 9.56 -14.21
N ASN A 70 0.08 8.62 -13.32
CA ASN A 70 -0.46 7.26 -13.38
C ASN A 70 -1.71 7.15 -12.51
N ILE A 71 -2.74 6.45 -13.01
CA ILE A 71 -4.02 6.23 -12.32
C ILE A 71 -3.96 4.85 -11.70
N GLY A 72 -3.93 4.81 -10.37
CA GLY A 72 -3.88 3.58 -9.62
C GLY A 72 -5.05 3.44 -8.65
N MET A 73 -4.99 2.41 -7.85
CA MET A 73 -5.93 2.12 -6.78
C MET A 73 -5.20 1.38 -5.65
N GLU A 74 -5.56 1.65 -4.41
CA GLU A 74 -5.21 0.81 -3.28
C GLU A 74 -6.46 0.05 -2.84
N PHE A 75 -6.45 -1.28 -3.07
CA PHE A 75 -7.57 -2.15 -2.75
C PHE A 75 -7.33 -2.88 -1.44
N GLY A 76 -8.29 -2.73 -0.50
CA GLY A 76 -8.30 -3.44 0.78
C GLY A 76 -8.88 -4.84 0.65
N PHE A 77 -8.03 -5.86 0.69
CA PHE A 77 -8.45 -7.25 0.69
C PHE A 77 -8.92 -7.71 2.06
N ARG A 78 -9.85 -8.65 2.06
CA ARG A 78 -10.52 -9.21 3.23
C ARG A 78 -10.51 -10.74 3.20
N ASN A 79 -10.45 -11.34 4.40
CA ASN A 79 -10.44 -12.81 4.55
C ASN A 79 -11.59 -13.35 5.43
N GLU A 80 -12.48 -12.50 5.91
CA GLU A 80 -13.60 -12.93 6.76
C GLU A 80 -14.68 -13.62 5.92
N GLU A 81 -15.14 -14.78 6.39
CA GLU A 81 -16.07 -15.67 5.67
C GLU A 81 -17.40 -14.99 5.26
N ASP A 82 -17.86 -14.04 6.05
CA ASP A 82 -19.14 -13.33 5.81
C ASP A 82 -19.04 -12.19 4.78
N VAL A 83 -17.82 -11.76 4.42
CA VAL A 83 -17.61 -10.68 3.45
C VAL A 83 -16.81 -11.10 2.22
N VAL A 84 -15.97 -12.13 2.28
CA VAL A 84 -15.03 -12.51 1.23
C VAL A 84 -15.72 -12.68 -0.14
N ASP A 85 -16.90 -13.31 -0.20
CA ASP A 85 -17.65 -13.49 -1.45
C ASP A 85 -18.07 -12.15 -2.10
N LYS A 86 -18.34 -11.13 -1.30
CA LYS A 86 -18.67 -9.78 -1.80
C LYS A 86 -17.42 -9.07 -2.30
N ILE A 87 -16.32 -9.23 -1.59
CA ILE A 87 -15.01 -8.71 -2.00
C ILE A 87 -14.58 -9.34 -3.32
N ASP A 88 -14.71 -10.66 -3.47
CA ASP A 88 -14.39 -11.40 -4.70
C ASP A 88 -15.17 -10.87 -5.91
N LYS A 89 -16.46 -10.67 -5.75
CA LYS A 89 -17.31 -10.09 -6.82
C LYS A 89 -16.84 -8.70 -7.20
N ARG A 90 -16.63 -7.85 -6.20
CA ARG A 90 -16.20 -6.47 -6.44
C ARG A 90 -14.80 -6.41 -7.05
N TRP A 91 -13.89 -7.24 -6.56
CA TRP A 91 -12.54 -7.36 -7.11
C TRP A 91 -12.54 -7.81 -8.57
N ALA A 92 -13.37 -8.80 -8.92
CA ALA A 92 -13.47 -9.27 -10.29
C ALA A 92 -13.91 -8.16 -11.28
N GLU A 93 -14.74 -7.20 -10.83
CA GLU A 93 -15.14 -6.04 -11.62
C GLU A 93 -14.02 -5.01 -11.73
N LEU A 94 -13.28 -4.75 -10.64
CA LEU A 94 -12.29 -3.68 -10.56
C LEU A 94 -10.95 -4.05 -11.22
N LYS A 95 -10.47 -5.28 -11.04
CA LYS A 95 -9.14 -5.70 -11.51
C LYS A 95 -8.97 -5.66 -13.03
N VAL A 96 -10.06 -5.60 -13.78
CA VAL A 96 -10.07 -5.52 -15.26
C VAL A 96 -10.16 -4.09 -15.79
N LEU A 97 -10.36 -3.10 -14.92
CA LEU A 97 -10.37 -1.70 -15.29
C LEU A 97 -8.96 -1.20 -15.67
N PRO A 98 -8.86 -0.14 -16.49
CA PRO A 98 -7.59 0.31 -17.07
C PRO A 98 -6.73 1.11 -16.07
N PHE A 99 -6.54 0.59 -14.86
CA PHE A 99 -5.57 1.15 -13.92
C PHE A 99 -4.14 0.94 -14.43
N ASP A 100 -3.26 1.88 -14.15
CA ASP A 100 -1.82 1.74 -14.41
C ASP A 100 -1.12 0.93 -13.33
N PHE A 101 -1.69 0.95 -12.10
CA PHE A 101 -1.08 0.35 -10.92
C PHE A 101 -2.12 0.00 -9.86
N ILE A 102 -2.03 -1.17 -9.27
CA ILE A 102 -2.90 -1.59 -8.18
C ILE A 102 -2.07 -2.09 -6.99
N ILE A 103 -2.30 -1.51 -5.84
CA ILE A 103 -1.78 -1.95 -4.55
C ILE A 103 -2.83 -2.87 -3.92
N GLY A 104 -2.42 -4.07 -3.49
CA GLY A 104 -3.24 -4.93 -2.66
C GLY A 104 -2.81 -4.83 -1.21
N SER A 105 -3.70 -4.34 -0.35
CA SER A 105 -3.43 -4.08 1.06
C SER A 105 -4.32 -4.90 1.98
N THR A 106 -3.82 -5.22 3.19
CA THR A 106 -4.62 -5.73 4.29
C THR A 106 -4.76 -4.60 5.32
N HIS A 107 -5.93 -3.94 5.34
CA HIS A 107 -6.23 -2.88 6.30
C HIS A 107 -7.03 -3.39 7.49
N LEU A 108 -7.88 -4.36 7.25
CA LEU A 108 -8.80 -4.92 8.23
C LEU A 108 -8.50 -6.40 8.47
N TYR A 109 -8.72 -6.82 9.70
CA TYR A 109 -8.74 -8.21 10.13
C TYR A 109 -9.79 -8.36 11.23
N ASP A 110 -10.57 -9.44 11.20
CA ASP A 110 -11.59 -9.75 12.20
C ASP A 110 -12.54 -8.54 12.43
N HIS A 111 -13.00 -7.94 11.31
CA HIS A 111 -13.85 -6.73 11.24
C HIS A 111 -13.27 -5.48 11.93
N GLY A 112 -11.99 -5.47 12.28
CA GLY A 112 -11.33 -4.35 12.95
C GLY A 112 -10.14 -3.79 12.16
N ASP A 113 -9.91 -2.48 12.33
CA ASP A 113 -8.70 -1.82 11.83
C ASP A 113 -7.70 -1.70 12.97
N PRO A 114 -6.46 -2.21 12.81
CA PRO A 114 -5.36 -2.04 13.76
C PRO A 114 -5.07 -0.60 14.19
N TYR A 115 -5.50 0.37 13.38
CA TYR A 115 -5.38 1.80 13.72
C TYR A 115 -6.14 2.17 15.00
N TYR A 116 -7.26 1.52 15.28
CA TYR A 116 -8.12 1.84 16.43
C TYR A 116 -7.72 1.04 17.67
N PRO A 117 -7.74 1.65 18.87
CA PRO A 117 -7.36 0.98 20.12
C PRO A 117 -8.19 -0.25 20.45
N ASP A 118 -9.48 -0.26 20.13
CA ASP A 118 -10.41 -1.36 20.38
C ASP A 118 -10.02 -2.66 19.66
N PHE A 119 -9.33 -2.56 18.54
CA PHE A 119 -8.72 -3.73 17.88
C PHE A 119 -7.77 -4.52 18.81
N TRP A 120 -7.12 -3.84 19.74
CA TRP A 120 -6.13 -4.41 20.65
C TRP A 120 -6.70 -4.77 22.02
N GLU A 121 -7.83 -4.17 22.42
CA GLU A 121 -8.41 -4.34 23.75
C GLU A 121 -8.85 -5.79 24.01
N GLY A 122 -8.46 -6.32 25.19
CA GLY A 122 -8.79 -7.69 25.58
C GLY A 122 -7.99 -8.78 24.86
N HIS A 123 -7.07 -8.43 23.96
CA HIS A 123 -6.27 -9.36 23.18
C HIS A 123 -4.79 -9.27 23.50
N GLN A 124 -4.08 -10.41 23.32
CA GLN A 124 -2.62 -10.40 23.33
C GLN A 124 -2.11 -9.83 21.99
N ALA A 125 -1.39 -8.72 22.02
CA ALA A 125 -0.90 -8.05 20.82
C ALA A 125 -0.06 -8.95 19.91
N TYR A 126 0.74 -9.87 20.47
CA TYR A 126 1.46 -10.87 19.67
C TYR A 126 0.49 -11.75 18.86
N ARG A 127 -0.59 -12.21 19.48
CA ARG A 127 -1.57 -13.06 18.80
C ARG A 127 -2.30 -12.28 17.71
N ARG A 128 -2.73 -11.04 17.99
CA ARG A 128 -3.35 -10.16 16.99
C ARG A 128 -2.43 -9.90 15.78
N LEU A 129 -1.13 -9.68 16.01
CA LEU A 129 -0.18 -9.53 14.91
C LEU A 129 -0.01 -10.83 14.11
N MET A 130 0.04 -11.98 14.77
CA MET A 130 0.13 -13.27 14.06
C MET A 130 -1.08 -13.49 13.18
N GLU A 131 -2.27 -13.30 13.72
CA GLU A 131 -3.54 -13.43 13.00
C GLU A 131 -3.64 -12.43 11.83
N PHE A 132 -3.13 -11.21 11.99
CA PHE A 132 -3.03 -10.23 10.90
C PHE A 132 -2.10 -10.71 9.77
N TYR A 133 -0.95 -11.31 10.10
CA TYR A 133 -0.08 -11.90 9.07
C TYR A 133 -0.71 -13.13 8.42
N GLU A 134 -1.48 -13.93 9.17
CA GLU A 134 -2.25 -15.06 8.60
C GLU A 134 -3.32 -14.55 7.63
N ALA A 135 -4.03 -13.46 7.95
CA ALA A 135 -4.95 -12.79 7.03
C ALA A 135 -4.23 -12.25 5.80
N THR A 136 -3.05 -11.64 5.98
CA THR A 136 -2.23 -11.17 4.86
C THR A 136 -1.78 -12.33 3.95
N LEU A 137 -1.39 -13.47 4.53
CA LEU A 137 -1.05 -14.67 3.76
C LEU A 137 -2.24 -15.17 2.96
N PHE A 138 -3.42 -15.27 3.58
CA PHE A 138 -4.65 -15.61 2.88
C PHE A 138 -4.89 -14.68 1.70
N ASN A 139 -4.83 -13.36 1.91
CA ASN A 139 -5.07 -12.36 0.88
C ASN A 139 -4.07 -12.49 -0.29
N VAL A 140 -2.79 -12.73 0.01
CA VAL A 140 -1.76 -12.94 -1.01
C VAL A 140 -1.98 -14.21 -1.82
N GLU A 141 -2.50 -15.28 -1.21
CA GLU A 141 -2.79 -16.55 -1.90
C GLU A 141 -4.12 -16.55 -2.66
N HIS A 142 -5.13 -15.89 -2.11
CA HIS A 142 -6.49 -15.90 -2.64
C HIS A 142 -6.69 -14.92 -3.80
N TYR A 143 -6.14 -13.69 -3.68
CA TYR A 143 -6.34 -12.65 -4.68
C TYR A 143 -5.19 -12.60 -5.70
N ASP A 144 -5.57 -12.49 -6.97
CA ASP A 144 -4.66 -12.27 -8.09
C ASP A 144 -4.92 -10.90 -8.74
N GLY A 145 -4.12 -10.52 -9.73
CA GLY A 145 -4.42 -9.37 -10.57
C GLY A 145 -4.12 -8.01 -9.95
N TYR A 146 -3.37 -7.93 -8.86
CA TYR A 146 -2.76 -6.70 -8.33
C TYR A 146 -1.23 -6.74 -8.51
N ASP A 147 -0.55 -5.60 -8.36
CA ASP A 147 0.87 -5.49 -8.75
C ASP A 147 1.83 -5.64 -7.59
N ILE A 148 1.49 -5.07 -6.44
CA ILE A 148 2.33 -5.13 -5.24
C ILE A 148 1.50 -5.30 -3.97
N CYS A 149 2.10 -5.90 -2.95
CA CYS A 149 1.56 -5.88 -1.59
C CYS A 149 1.96 -4.56 -0.92
N GLY A 150 0.98 -3.76 -0.51
CA GLY A 150 1.17 -2.53 0.25
C GLY A 150 1.66 -2.83 1.66
N HIS A 151 2.36 -1.91 2.29
CA HIS A 151 2.80 -1.88 3.70
C HIS A 151 2.56 -3.19 4.50
N LEU A 152 3.18 -4.28 4.08
CA LEU A 152 2.96 -5.68 4.53
C LEU A 152 2.81 -5.84 6.06
N ASP A 153 3.53 -5.03 6.84
CA ASP A 153 3.50 -5.04 8.30
C ASP A 153 2.63 -3.89 8.89
N TYR A 154 1.53 -3.54 8.21
CA TYR A 154 0.64 -2.42 8.58
C TYR A 154 0.24 -2.44 10.06
N ALA A 155 -0.23 -3.56 10.58
CA ALA A 155 -0.67 -3.69 11.97
C ALA A 155 0.46 -3.46 12.99
N ALA A 156 1.70 -3.80 12.66
CA ALA A 156 2.83 -3.60 13.56
C ALA A 156 3.07 -2.12 13.92
N ARG A 157 2.61 -1.20 13.09
CA ARG A 157 2.64 0.25 13.29
C ARG A 157 1.83 0.71 14.52
N TYR A 158 0.79 -0.04 14.86
CA TYR A 158 -0.23 0.36 15.82
C TYR A 158 -0.26 -0.48 17.10
N VAL A 159 0.72 -1.36 17.27
CA VAL A 159 0.90 -2.08 18.54
C VAL A 159 0.94 -1.08 19.70
N PRO A 160 0.19 -1.33 20.81
CA PRO A 160 0.19 -0.45 21.97
C PRO A 160 1.62 -0.15 22.45
N LYS A 161 1.89 1.11 22.80
CA LYS A 161 3.25 1.61 23.08
C LYS A 161 3.94 0.96 24.28
N ASP A 162 3.15 0.43 25.21
CA ASP A 162 3.60 -0.30 26.40
C ASP A 162 3.91 -1.77 26.13
N VAL A 163 3.63 -2.25 24.90
CA VAL A 163 3.89 -3.64 24.48
C VAL A 163 5.08 -3.67 23.55
N HIS A 164 6.11 -4.40 23.94
CA HIS A 164 7.26 -4.66 23.09
C HIS A 164 7.16 -6.06 22.47
N ILE A 165 7.18 -6.12 21.13
CA ILE A 165 7.17 -7.37 20.38
C ILE A 165 8.34 -7.35 19.39
N GLU A 166 9.23 -8.33 19.53
CA GLU A 166 10.34 -8.49 18.60
C GLU A 166 9.82 -8.89 17.20
N PRO A 167 10.08 -8.11 16.14
CA PRO A 167 9.62 -8.43 14.79
C PRO A 167 10.10 -9.80 14.28
N THR A 168 11.25 -10.27 14.79
CA THR A 168 11.83 -11.57 14.45
C THR A 168 10.92 -12.77 14.76
N ARG A 169 9.95 -12.59 15.65
CA ARG A 169 8.98 -13.66 16.02
C ARG A 169 8.03 -14.03 14.88
N PHE A 170 7.91 -13.18 13.87
CA PHE A 170 7.00 -13.39 12.73
C PHE A 170 7.73 -13.79 11.44
N LEU A 171 9.06 -13.98 11.48
CA LEU A 171 9.85 -14.24 10.29
C LEU A 171 9.37 -15.46 9.49
N ASN A 172 8.93 -16.52 10.16
CA ASN A 172 8.48 -17.73 9.47
C ASN A 172 7.25 -17.48 8.60
N ILE A 173 6.24 -16.78 9.12
CA ILE A 173 5.05 -16.45 8.33
C ILE A 173 5.35 -15.39 7.27
N ILE A 174 6.16 -14.40 7.60
CA ILE A 174 6.61 -13.37 6.65
C ILE A 174 7.37 -14.01 5.49
N GLU A 175 8.25 -14.98 5.75
CA GLU A 175 8.97 -15.71 4.69
C GLU A 175 8.00 -16.40 3.72
N VAL A 176 6.95 -17.04 4.25
CA VAL A 176 5.92 -17.68 3.41
C VAL A 176 5.19 -16.65 2.56
N ILE A 177 4.79 -15.52 3.15
CA ILE A 177 4.14 -14.42 2.42
C ILE A 177 5.04 -13.89 1.29
N LEU A 178 6.31 -13.60 1.60
CA LEU A 178 7.28 -13.09 0.63
C LEU A 178 7.52 -14.07 -0.51
N LYS A 179 7.62 -15.36 -0.20
CA LYS A 179 7.74 -16.42 -1.21
C LYS A 179 6.55 -16.41 -2.18
N LYS A 180 5.32 -16.31 -1.67
CA LYS A 180 4.12 -16.26 -2.49
C LYS A 180 4.05 -15.00 -3.37
N ILE A 181 4.46 -13.85 -2.84
CA ILE A 181 4.54 -12.60 -3.60
C ILE A 181 5.54 -12.76 -4.75
N ILE A 182 6.75 -13.31 -4.49
CA ILE A 182 7.78 -13.51 -5.52
C ILE A 182 7.31 -14.52 -6.57
N GLU A 183 6.80 -15.69 -6.16
CA GLU A 183 6.33 -16.75 -7.05
C GLU A 183 5.21 -16.29 -7.99
N SER A 184 4.39 -15.33 -7.54
CA SER A 184 3.31 -14.76 -8.34
C SER A 184 3.74 -13.59 -9.25
N GLY A 185 5.04 -13.22 -9.23
CA GLY A 185 5.56 -12.10 -10.01
C GLY A 185 5.14 -10.71 -9.50
N ARG A 186 4.62 -10.62 -8.29
CA ARG A 186 4.23 -9.37 -7.64
C ARG A 186 5.39 -8.77 -6.85
N GLY A 187 5.22 -7.51 -6.44
CA GLY A 187 6.23 -6.78 -5.68
C GLY A 187 5.80 -6.40 -4.27
N LEU A 188 6.67 -5.62 -3.64
CA LEU A 188 6.42 -4.94 -2.38
C LEU A 188 6.46 -3.42 -2.54
N GLU A 189 5.95 -2.73 -1.54
CA GLU A 189 6.14 -1.30 -1.34
C GLU A 189 7.16 -1.05 -0.21
N ILE A 190 7.97 0.01 -0.33
CA ILE A 190 8.50 0.73 0.84
C ILE A 190 7.64 1.97 1.05
N ASN A 191 6.88 1.99 2.15
CA ASN A 191 5.94 3.05 2.50
C ASN A 191 6.58 4.00 3.52
N THR A 192 6.67 5.30 3.17
CA THR A 192 7.34 6.31 3.98
C THR A 192 6.44 7.07 4.95
N LYS A 193 5.14 6.73 5.05
CA LYS A 193 4.17 7.40 5.96
C LYS A 193 4.68 7.50 7.39
N ASN A 194 5.27 6.41 7.91
CA ASN A 194 5.87 6.40 9.24
C ASN A 194 7.06 7.35 9.36
N LEU A 195 7.96 7.36 8.38
CA LEU A 195 9.11 8.28 8.36
C LEU A 195 8.65 9.74 8.34
N ASN A 196 7.60 10.05 7.58
CA ASN A 196 6.97 11.38 7.54
C ASN A 196 6.35 11.79 8.88
N LYS A 197 5.93 10.83 9.71
CA LYS A 197 5.42 11.05 11.06
C LYS A 197 6.53 11.10 12.13
N GLY A 198 7.81 10.98 11.73
CA GLY A 198 8.96 11.04 12.63
C GLY A 198 9.35 9.71 13.27
N PHE A 199 8.77 8.59 12.85
CA PHE A 199 9.24 7.27 13.25
C PHE A 199 10.58 6.93 12.58
N SER A 200 11.32 6.02 13.17
CA SER A 200 12.64 5.64 12.68
C SER A 200 12.62 4.68 11.49
N MET A 201 11.53 3.94 11.31
CA MET A 201 11.41 2.87 10.31
C MET A 201 10.22 3.09 9.37
N PRO A 202 10.35 2.70 8.07
CA PRO A 202 9.24 2.65 7.12
C PRO A 202 8.35 1.41 7.39
N ASN A 203 7.35 1.21 6.52
CA ASN A 203 6.66 -0.07 6.35
C ASN A 203 6.93 -0.63 4.94
N PRO A 204 7.29 -1.91 4.81
CA PRO A 204 7.63 -2.79 5.94
C PRO A 204 8.99 -2.44 6.54
N ASN A 205 9.23 -3.04 7.74
CA ASN A 205 10.51 -2.94 8.43
C ASN A 205 11.67 -3.35 7.48
N PRO A 206 12.82 -2.66 7.50
CA PRO A 206 13.97 -2.97 6.64
C PRO A 206 14.45 -4.43 6.71
N MET A 207 14.23 -5.13 7.82
CA MET A 207 14.52 -6.55 7.94
C MET A 207 13.68 -7.38 6.93
N ILE A 208 12.41 -7.03 6.74
CA ILE A 208 11.52 -7.69 5.77
C ILE A 208 11.99 -7.39 4.34
N LEU A 209 12.38 -6.14 4.07
CA LEU A 209 12.94 -5.75 2.76
C LEU A 209 14.23 -6.50 2.43
N LYS A 210 15.13 -6.66 3.40
CA LYS A 210 16.36 -7.45 3.25
C LYS A 210 16.04 -8.92 2.97
N MET A 211 15.09 -9.49 3.69
CA MET A 211 14.64 -10.88 3.46
C MET A 211 14.05 -11.03 2.05
N TYR A 212 13.15 -10.13 1.64
CA TYR A 212 12.56 -10.13 0.30
C TYR A 212 13.64 -10.09 -0.79
N ARG A 213 14.61 -9.18 -0.65
CA ARG A 213 15.73 -9.06 -1.61
C ARG A 213 16.60 -10.32 -1.63
N ALA A 214 16.91 -10.89 -0.46
CA ALA A 214 17.71 -12.11 -0.34
C ALA A 214 17.02 -13.35 -0.95
N MET A 215 15.68 -13.38 -0.94
CA MET A 215 14.86 -14.42 -1.57
C MET A 215 14.71 -14.24 -3.09
N GLY A 216 15.28 -13.18 -3.69
CA GLY A 216 15.22 -12.90 -5.12
C GLY A 216 14.13 -11.92 -5.53
N GLY A 217 13.45 -11.25 -4.58
CA GLY A 217 12.51 -10.18 -4.88
C GLY A 217 13.20 -8.96 -5.46
N GLU A 218 12.66 -8.43 -6.55
CA GLU A 218 13.24 -7.30 -7.28
C GLU A 218 12.27 -6.13 -7.47
N ILE A 219 10.97 -6.41 -7.53
CA ILE A 219 9.93 -5.39 -7.73
C ILE A 219 9.68 -4.69 -6.39
N ILE A 220 10.13 -3.44 -6.27
CA ILE A 220 9.92 -2.61 -5.09
C ILE A 220 9.51 -1.20 -5.49
N THR A 221 8.34 -0.76 -5.05
CA THR A 221 7.84 0.61 -5.26
C THR A 221 8.13 1.49 -4.05
N VAL A 222 8.15 2.82 -4.25
CA VAL A 222 8.31 3.79 -3.17
C VAL A 222 7.02 4.58 -3.03
N GLY A 223 6.31 4.38 -1.93
CA GLY A 223 5.05 5.05 -1.62
C GLY A 223 5.20 6.06 -0.49
N SER A 224 4.64 7.28 -0.65
CA SER A 224 4.55 8.24 0.45
C SER A 224 3.30 8.05 1.30
N ASP A 225 2.29 7.36 0.75
CA ASP A 225 0.98 7.16 1.37
C ASP A 225 0.43 8.51 1.91
N ALA A 226 0.62 9.56 1.06
CA ALA A 226 0.34 10.94 1.45
C ALA A 226 -1.16 11.20 1.39
N HIS A 227 -1.74 11.60 2.53
CA HIS A 227 -3.11 12.10 2.72
C HIS A 227 -3.12 13.61 2.94
N ARG A 228 -1.95 14.25 2.87
CA ARG A 228 -1.72 15.69 3.04
C ARG A 228 -0.62 16.12 2.08
N ALA A 229 -0.78 17.32 1.51
CA ALA A 229 0.16 17.85 0.51
C ALA A 229 1.62 17.85 0.99
N GLU A 230 1.85 18.18 2.26
CA GLU A 230 3.18 18.23 2.86
C GLU A 230 3.93 16.89 2.88
N PHE A 231 3.22 15.76 2.68
CA PHE A 231 3.83 14.43 2.70
C PHE A 231 4.06 13.81 1.31
N VAL A 232 3.63 14.49 0.25
CA VAL A 232 3.85 14.03 -1.14
C VAL A 232 5.35 13.87 -1.41
N GLY A 233 5.80 12.65 -1.73
CA GLY A 233 7.22 12.34 -1.94
C GLY A 233 8.11 12.56 -0.69
N GLY A 234 7.50 12.63 0.49
CA GLY A 234 8.22 12.85 1.72
C GLY A 234 9.12 11.67 2.11
N CYS A 235 10.30 11.94 2.61
CA CYS A 235 11.30 10.95 3.02
C CYS A 235 11.75 9.97 1.93
N PHE A 236 11.62 10.30 0.63
CA PHE A 236 12.07 9.44 -0.45
C PHE A 236 13.60 9.28 -0.47
N ASP A 237 14.36 10.31 -0.11
CA ASP A 237 15.82 10.18 0.04
C ASP A 237 16.18 9.13 1.09
N LYS A 238 15.49 9.13 2.23
CA LYS A 238 15.69 8.13 3.29
C LYS A 238 15.24 6.72 2.85
N ALA A 239 14.13 6.63 2.11
CA ALA A 239 13.70 5.36 1.53
C ALA A 239 14.76 4.81 0.56
N ARG A 240 15.35 5.66 -0.27
CA ARG A 240 16.45 5.31 -1.17
C ARG A 240 17.66 4.75 -0.41
N GLU A 241 18.11 5.42 0.65
CA GLU A 241 19.20 4.93 1.51
C GLU A 241 18.89 3.55 2.09
N ILE A 242 17.67 3.37 2.63
CA ILE A 242 17.23 2.08 3.18
C ILE A 242 17.21 0.99 2.11
N LEU A 243 16.71 1.28 0.91
CA LEU A 243 16.68 0.30 -0.19
C LEU A 243 18.10 -0.10 -0.63
N LEU A 244 19.02 0.85 -0.75
CA LEU A 244 20.43 0.56 -1.04
C LEU A 244 21.06 -0.32 0.06
N ASP A 245 20.82 -0.04 1.32
CA ASP A 245 21.27 -0.85 2.46
C ASP A 245 20.64 -2.24 2.49
N CYS A 246 19.45 -2.40 1.90
CA CYS A 246 18.80 -3.70 1.72
C CYS A 246 19.31 -4.46 0.48
N GLY A 247 20.17 -3.85 -0.35
CA GLY A 247 20.77 -4.47 -1.53
C GLY A 247 19.95 -4.32 -2.82
N PHE A 248 18.98 -3.40 -2.86
CA PHE A 248 18.30 -3.02 -4.09
C PHE A 248 19.19 -2.09 -4.91
N LYS A 249 19.08 -2.16 -6.23
CA LYS A 249 19.76 -1.26 -7.19
C LYS A 249 18.76 -0.38 -7.92
N TYR A 250 17.51 -0.82 -7.97
CA TYR A 250 16.45 -0.19 -8.73
C TYR A 250 15.20 -0.09 -7.87
N TYR A 251 14.39 0.91 -8.14
CA TYR A 251 12.99 0.97 -7.73
C TYR A 251 12.08 0.80 -8.94
N THR A 252 10.81 0.50 -8.72
CA THR A 252 9.85 0.16 -9.76
C THR A 252 8.76 1.23 -9.85
N VAL A 253 8.40 1.61 -11.08
CA VAL A 253 7.19 2.37 -11.40
C VAL A 253 6.34 1.51 -12.33
N PHE A 254 5.02 1.50 -12.13
CA PHE A 254 4.11 0.76 -12.99
C PHE A 254 3.41 1.70 -13.97
N LYS A 255 3.31 1.24 -15.24
CA LYS A 255 2.53 1.88 -16.31
C LYS A 255 1.72 0.81 -17.03
N ALA A 256 0.42 1.01 -17.13
CA ALA A 256 -0.50 0.02 -17.71
C ALA A 256 -0.22 -1.39 -17.15
N ARG A 257 -0.03 -1.50 -15.83
CA ARG A 257 0.23 -2.74 -15.08
C ARG A 257 1.57 -3.41 -15.40
N LYS A 258 2.51 -2.72 -16.04
CA LYS A 258 3.84 -3.22 -16.38
C LYS A 258 4.90 -2.53 -15.53
N PRO A 259 5.81 -3.29 -14.89
CA PRO A 259 6.89 -2.71 -14.10
C PRO A 259 7.97 -2.12 -15.00
N GLU A 260 8.38 -0.89 -14.71
CA GLU A 260 9.57 -0.23 -15.27
C GLU A 260 10.58 0.00 -14.14
N PHE A 261 11.84 -0.30 -14.37
CA PHE A 261 12.89 -0.24 -13.35
C PHE A 261 13.74 1.01 -13.52
N PHE A 262 13.95 1.76 -12.45
CA PHE A 262 14.76 2.98 -12.41
C PHE A 262 15.86 2.83 -11.37
N GLU A 263 17.05 3.31 -11.68
CA GLU A 263 18.19 3.26 -10.76
C GLU A 263 17.94 4.11 -9.51
N LEU A 264 18.32 3.57 -8.34
CA LEU A 264 18.22 4.24 -7.04
C LEU A 264 19.24 5.36 -6.86
#